data_dd617b046e146ea2a7b38331ddbb0746
#
_entry.id   dd617b046e146ea2a7b38331ddbb0746
#
_cell.length_a   1.000
_cell.length_b   1.000
_cell.length_c   1.000
_cell.angle_alpha   90.00
_cell.angle_beta   90.00
_cell.angle_gamma   90.00
#
_symmetry.space_group_name_H-M   'P 1'
#
loop_
_entity.id
_entity.type
_entity.pdbx_description
1 polymer ?
#
loop_
_entity_poly.entity_id
_entity_poly.type
_entity_poly.pdbx_seq_one_letter_code
_entity_poly.pdbx_strand_id
1 'polypeptide(L)'
;LMIEKSYSLASGTLATQQIGNPQTTAATVVFIHGWLDNSSSFNQVMQQVAKFAPNAHLVAIDLFGHGFSSHKSGSYYPFHDYIDDLHQLVTKLSPNRLVLVGHSLGALIASCYSAAFPEKVSGLIQIEGHGPLSEAPHETVSRLRDGVLSRLRQRRKPSRPLASLEDAIKLRAHANQINAELIAPIVERGIVEFENSWQWRCDPNLKCDSLYRMSQAHAEAIMVAIECPQLIILGNDGFRHLQHNRYKSVHSPLHIETVPGGHHCHLESPELVSELILGVVNKI
;
A
#
# COMPACT_ATOMS: atom_id res chain seq x y z
N LEU A 1 21.81 -1.60 1.53
CA LEU A 1 21.84 -0.29 0.91
C LEU A 1 20.63 -0.11 0.00
N MET A 2 19.84 0.92 0.26
CA MET A 2 18.61 1.18 -0.49
C MET A 2 18.90 2.00 -1.74
N ILE A 3 18.39 1.57 -2.90
CA ILE A 3 18.55 2.26 -4.17
C ILE A 3 17.20 2.67 -4.75
N GLU A 4 17.21 3.73 -5.57
CA GLU A 4 16.06 4.15 -6.37
C GLU A 4 16.10 3.44 -7.71
N LYS A 5 14.96 2.90 -8.13
CA LYS A 5 14.82 2.30 -9.46
C LYS A 5 13.41 2.51 -9.97
N SER A 6 13.27 2.93 -11.22
CA SER A 6 11.98 3.16 -11.86
C SER A 6 11.75 2.21 -13.03
N TYR A 7 10.48 1.93 -13.31
CA TYR A 7 10.05 1.05 -14.39
C TYR A 7 9.09 1.79 -15.30
N SER A 8 9.29 1.66 -16.61
CA SER A 8 8.36 2.18 -17.59
C SER A 8 7.23 1.17 -17.78
N LEU A 9 6.03 1.53 -17.36
CA LEU A 9 4.82 0.71 -17.50
C LEU A 9 3.87 1.37 -18.51
N ALA A 10 2.81 0.68 -18.88
CA ALA A 10 1.83 1.22 -19.82
C ALA A 10 1.18 2.52 -19.34
N SER A 11 0.97 2.65 -18.01
CA SER A 11 0.31 3.82 -17.41
C SER A 11 1.26 4.96 -17.07
N GLY A 12 2.58 4.78 -17.20
CA GLY A 12 3.57 5.80 -16.84
C GLY A 12 4.80 5.18 -16.18
N THR A 13 5.56 6.00 -15.47
CA THR A 13 6.77 5.56 -14.76
C THR A 13 6.45 5.24 -13.30
N LEU A 14 6.70 4.00 -12.91
CA LEU A 14 6.53 3.56 -11.53
C LEU A 14 7.87 3.60 -10.81
N ALA A 15 7.96 4.38 -9.74
CA ALA A 15 9.16 4.50 -8.93
C ALA A 15 9.18 3.48 -7.80
N THR A 16 10.37 3.02 -7.44
CA THR A 16 10.57 2.07 -6.34
C THR A 16 11.80 2.42 -5.53
N GLN A 17 11.83 1.95 -4.28
CA GLN A 17 13.02 1.87 -3.45
C GLN A 17 13.32 0.40 -3.22
N GLN A 18 14.57 -0.03 -3.39
CA GLN A 18 14.93 -1.44 -3.36
C GLN A 18 16.16 -1.72 -2.51
N ILE A 19 16.18 -2.93 -1.93
CA ILE A 19 17.33 -3.51 -1.26
C ILE A 19 17.50 -4.93 -1.81
N GLY A 20 18.75 -5.31 -2.11
CA GLY A 20 19.08 -6.66 -2.53
C GLY A 20 19.22 -6.82 -4.03
N ASN A 21 19.47 -8.06 -4.45
CA ASN A 21 19.77 -8.39 -5.84
C ASN A 21 18.51 -8.81 -6.60
N PRO A 22 18.13 -8.12 -7.68
CA PRO A 22 16.97 -8.50 -8.49
C PRO A 22 17.09 -9.88 -9.15
N GLN A 23 18.29 -10.43 -9.25
CA GLN A 23 18.52 -11.74 -9.83
C GLN A 23 18.59 -12.86 -8.78
N THR A 24 18.13 -12.59 -7.57
CA THR A 24 18.15 -13.60 -6.50
C THR A 24 17.28 -14.81 -6.85
N THR A 25 17.74 -16.00 -6.38
CA THR A 25 16.93 -17.21 -6.40
C THR A 25 16.05 -17.33 -5.16
N ALA A 26 16.25 -16.46 -4.17
CA ALA A 26 15.42 -16.35 -2.99
C ALA A 26 14.12 -15.58 -3.32
N ALA A 27 13.36 -15.23 -2.29
CA ALA A 27 12.12 -14.49 -2.48
C ALA A 27 12.34 -13.03 -2.87
N THR A 28 11.46 -12.52 -3.73
CA THR A 28 11.26 -11.10 -3.93
C THR A 28 10.05 -10.69 -3.10
N VAL A 29 10.20 -9.65 -2.30
CA VAL A 29 9.13 -9.11 -1.45
C VAL A 29 8.76 -7.73 -2.01
N VAL A 30 7.50 -7.58 -2.43
CA VAL A 30 6.98 -6.30 -2.93
C VAL A 30 6.11 -5.67 -1.85
N PHE A 31 6.46 -4.45 -1.45
CA PHE A 31 5.77 -3.68 -0.42
C PHE A 31 4.90 -2.61 -1.07
N ILE A 32 3.63 -2.57 -0.69
CA ILE A 32 2.61 -1.67 -1.26
C ILE A 32 2.02 -0.82 -0.15
N HIS A 33 2.25 0.49 -0.24
CA HIS A 33 1.83 1.45 0.79
C HIS A 33 0.33 1.76 0.77
N GLY A 34 -0.11 2.50 1.79
CA GLY A 34 -1.47 2.98 1.91
C GLY A 34 -1.71 4.31 1.19
N TRP A 35 -2.98 4.69 1.13
CA TRP A 35 -3.43 5.93 0.48
C TRP A 35 -2.70 7.15 1.05
N LEU A 36 -2.15 7.98 0.17
CA LEU A 36 -1.39 9.20 0.43
C LEU A 36 -0.02 8.99 1.09
N ASP A 37 0.40 7.74 1.31
CA ASP A 37 1.76 7.42 1.72
C ASP A 37 2.66 7.26 0.47
N ASN A 38 3.77 6.59 0.61
CA ASN A 38 4.68 6.21 -0.47
C ASN A 38 5.62 5.10 0.01
N SER A 39 6.57 4.72 -0.83
CA SER A 39 7.52 3.62 -0.54
C SER A 39 8.32 3.81 0.75
N SER A 40 8.56 5.04 1.16
CA SER A 40 9.30 5.32 2.41
C SER A 40 8.56 4.87 3.67
N SER A 41 7.26 4.54 3.56
CA SER A 41 6.51 3.90 4.64
C SER A 41 7.16 2.59 5.11
N PHE A 42 7.91 1.92 4.24
CA PHE A 42 8.52 0.63 4.54
C PHE A 42 10.03 0.69 4.80
N ASN A 43 10.63 1.87 4.86
CA ASN A 43 12.09 1.99 5.00
C ASN A 43 12.64 1.21 6.19
N GLN A 44 12.07 1.37 7.37
CA GLN A 44 12.56 0.68 8.56
C GLN A 44 12.29 -0.83 8.52
N VAL A 45 11.10 -1.22 8.08
CA VAL A 45 10.74 -2.63 7.94
C VAL A 45 11.66 -3.32 6.92
N MET A 46 11.92 -2.68 5.79
CA MET A 46 12.82 -3.23 4.77
C MET A 46 14.24 -3.42 5.28
N GLN A 47 14.76 -2.45 6.02
CA GLN A 47 16.09 -2.54 6.61
C GLN A 47 16.19 -3.70 7.59
N GLN A 48 15.16 -3.91 8.42
CA GLN A 48 15.13 -5.02 9.35
C GLN A 48 15.02 -6.37 8.62
N VAL A 49 14.15 -6.46 7.60
CA VAL A 49 14.02 -7.69 6.81
C VAL A 49 15.34 -8.01 6.08
N ALA A 50 15.97 -7.02 5.48
CA ALA A 50 17.26 -7.20 4.78
C ALA A 50 18.35 -7.72 5.70
N LYS A 51 18.35 -7.31 6.96
CA LYS A 51 19.33 -7.72 7.96
C LYS A 51 19.28 -9.23 8.23
N PHE A 52 18.10 -9.82 8.23
CA PHE A 52 17.87 -11.22 8.55
C PHE A 52 17.56 -12.11 7.33
N ALA A 53 17.32 -11.50 6.17
CA ALA A 53 17.15 -12.20 4.90
C ALA A 53 17.98 -11.50 3.83
N PRO A 54 19.33 -11.55 3.92
CA PRO A 54 20.22 -10.78 3.04
C PRO A 54 20.16 -11.19 1.58
N ASN A 55 19.62 -12.36 1.29
CA ASN A 55 19.47 -12.85 -0.09
C ASN A 55 18.13 -12.47 -0.73
N ALA A 56 17.20 -11.92 0.04
CA ALA A 56 15.91 -11.49 -0.49
C ALA A 56 16.05 -10.19 -1.30
N HIS A 57 15.23 -10.07 -2.36
CA HIS A 57 15.09 -8.83 -3.12
C HIS A 57 13.87 -8.10 -2.60
N LEU A 58 14.04 -6.91 -2.01
CA LEU A 58 13.00 -6.11 -1.40
C LEU A 58 12.68 -4.91 -2.28
N VAL A 59 11.42 -4.75 -2.65
CA VAL A 59 10.96 -3.71 -3.56
C VAL A 59 9.76 -2.99 -2.96
N ALA A 60 9.93 -1.74 -2.55
CA ALA A 60 8.82 -0.89 -2.12
C ALA A 60 8.44 0.05 -3.26
N ILE A 61 7.17 0.03 -3.65
CA ILE A 61 6.69 0.82 -4.78
C ILE A 61 6.07 2.13 -4.32
N ASP A 62 6.12 3.14 -5.21
CA ASP A 62 5.21 4.29 -5.13
C ASP A 62 4.05 4.00 -6.07
N LEU A 63 2.85 3.87 -5.55
CA LEU A 63 1.66 3.75 -6.38
C LEU A 63 1.52 4.99 -7.26
N PHE A 64 0.93 4.84 -8.45
CA PHE A 64 0.70 5.99 -9.32
C PHE A 64 -0.05 7.09 -8.56
N GLY A 65 0.32 8.34 -8.82
CA GLY A 65 -0.20 9.50 -8.10
C GLY A 65 0.53 9.82 -6.80
N HIS A 66 1.42 8.95 -6.34
CA HIS A 66 2.14 9.07 -5.06
C HIS A 66 3.66 9.13 -5.27
N GLY A 67 4.35 9.70 -4.30
CA GLY A 67 5.81 9.69 -4.27
C GLY A 67 6.43 10.17 -5.57
N PHE A 68 7.36 9.40 -6.11
CA PHE A 68 8.08 9.71 -7.34
C PHE A 68 7.46 9.09 -8.60
N SER A 69 6.37 8.35 -8.46
CA SER A 69 5.66 7.77 -9.59
C SER A 69 4.85 8.81 -10.36
N SER A 70 4.57 8.53 -11.63
CA SER A 70 3.78 9.41 -12.49
C SER A 70 2.39 9.65 -11.94
N HIS A 71 1.84 10.83 -12.28
CA HIS A 71 0.41 11.10 -12.12
C HIS A 71 -0.33 10.65 -13.39
N LYS A 72 -1.61 10.33 -13.23
CA LYS A 72 -2.53 10.10 -14.34
C LYS A 72 -3.14 11.44 -14.71
N SER A 73 -2.52 12.15 -15.65
CA SER A 73 -2.88 13.51 -16.02
C SER A 73 -4.35 13.60 -16.43
N GLY A 74 -5.12 14.47 -15.74
CA GLY A 74 -6.53 14.70 -16.04
C GLY A 74 -7.46 13.53 -15.69
N SER A 75 -6.95 12.49 -15.06
CA SER A 75 -7.70 11.30 -14.68
C SER A 75 -7.78 11.10 -13.18
N TYR A 76 -8.41 10.00 -12.79
CA TYR A 76 -8.62 9.62 -11.40
C TYR A 76 -7.94 8.27 -11.15
N TYR A 77 -8.08 7.75 -9.93
CA TYR A 77 -7.37 6.54 -9.50
C TYR A 77 -8.36 5.47 -9.03
N PRO A 78 -9.12 4.85 -9.95
CA PRO A 78 -10.00 3.74 -9.60
C PRO A 78 -9.18 2.61 -8.99
N PHE A 79 -9.69 2.01 -7.92
CA PHE A 79 -9.00 0.99 -7.15
C PHE A 79 -8.45 -0.15 -8.03
N HIS A 80 -9.26 -0.65 -8.94
CA HIS A 80 -8.92 -1.82 -9.74
C HIS A 80 -7.74 -1.60 -10.71
N ASP A 81 -7.48 -0.35 -11.10
CA ASP A 81 -6.36 -0.03 -11.98
C ASP A 81 -5.01 -0.31 -11.31
N TYR A 82 -4.93 -0.17 -9.99
CA TYR A 82 -3.71 -0.50 -9.24
C TYR A 82 -3.36 -1.99 -9.34
N ILE A 83 -4.34 -2.86 -9.50
CA ILE A 83 -4.12 -4.30 -9.64
C ILE A 83 -3.41 -4.60 -10.96
N ASP A 84 -3.83 -3.96 -12.05
CA ASP A 84 -3.16 -4.06 -13.35
C ASP A 84 -1.75 -3.47 -13.29
N ASP A 85 -1.58 -2.32 -12.66
CA ASP A 85 -0.25 -1.71 -12.47
C ASP A 85 0.69 -2.66 -11.74
N LEU A 86 0.21 -3.33 -10.69
CA LEU A 86 1.00 -4.31 -9.95
C LEU A 86 1.37 -5.51 -10.84
N HIS A 87 0.45 -5.98 -11.66
CA HIS A 87 0.72 -7.07 -12.60
C HIS A 87 1.82 -6.72 -13.59
N GLN A 88 1.79 -5.51 -14.13
CA GLN A 88 2.83 -5.03 -15.02
C GLN A 88 4.20 -5.02 -14.35
N LEU A 89 4.26 -4.57 -13.09
CA LEU A 89 5.51 -4.57 -12.32
C LEU A 89 6.00 -5.99 -12.06
N VAL A 90 5.14 -6.88 -11.60
CA VAL A 90 5.48 -8.29 -11.33
C VAL A 90 6.01 -8.96 -12.59
N THR A 91 5.42 -8.67 -13.75
CA THR A 91 5.89 -9.19 -15.03
C THR A 91 7.31 -8.71 -15.33
N LYS A 92 7.62 -7.45 -15.07
CA LYS A 92 8.96 -6.89 -15.27
C LYS A 92 9.98 -7.45 -14.28
N LEU A 93 9.59 -7.63 -13.03
CA LEU A 93 10.46 -8.20 -12.00
C LEU A 93 10.73 -9.69 -12.25
N SER A 94 9.78 -10.40 -12.79
CA SER A 94 9.86 -11.86 -13.05
C SER A 94 10.48 -12.64 -11.87
N PRO A 95 9.90 -12.54 -10.66
CA PRO A 95 10.52 -13.15 -9.48
C PRO A 95 10.35 -14.67 -9.48
N ASN A 96 11.33 -15.39 -8.89
CA ASN A 96 11.20 -16.82 -8.66
C ASN A 96 10.09 -17.14 -7.66
N ARG A 97 10.06 -16.40 -6.57
CA ARG A 97 9.04 -16.49 -5.53
C ARG A 97 8.66 -15.07 -5.11
N LEU A 98 7.37 -14.79 -5.04
CA LEU A 98 6.86 -13.48 -4.73
C LEU A 98 6.07 -13.49 -3.43
N VAL A 99 6.47 -12.63 -2.49
CA VAL A 99 5.68 -12.30 -1.31
C VAL A 99 5.18 -10.87 -1.47
N LEU A 100 3.88 -10.67 -1.27
CA LEU A 100 3.29 -9.33 -1.25
C LEU A 100 3.05 -8.89 0.19
N VAL A 101 3.48 -7.67 0.50
CA VAL A 101 3.24 -7.00 1.78
C VAL A 101 2.51 -5.70 1.48
N GLY A 102 1.27 -5.61 1.90
CA GLY A 102 0.46 -4.40 1.68
C GLY A 102 0.00 -3.78 2.99
N HIS A 103 0.04 -2.45 3.04
CA HIS A 103 -0.50 -1.67 4.16
C HIS A 103 -1.77 -0.94 3.72
N SER A 104 -2.87 -1.11 4.45
CA SER A 104 -4.14 -0.41 4.21
C SER A 104 -4.60 -0.59 2.75
N LEU A 105 -4.67 0.46 1.93
CA LEU A 105 -4.97 0.35 0.49
C LEU A 105 -4.08 -0.69 -0.19
N GLY A 106 -2.79 -0.71 0.13
CA GLY A 106 -1.85 -1.69 -0.40
C GLY A 106 -2.23 -3.13 -0.08
N ALA A 107 -2.81 -3.37 1.10
CA ALA A 107 -3.32 -4.69 1.48
C ALA A 107 -4.50 -5.11 0.60
N LEU A 108 -5.39 -4.17 0.28
CA LEU A 108 -6.55 -4.42 -0.59
C LEU A 108 -6.10 -4.78 -2.00
N ILE A 109 -5.11 -4.07 -2.53
CA ILE A 109 -4.52 -4.34 -3.85
C ILE A 109 -3.85 -5.72 -3.86
N ALA A 110 -3.02 -6.00 -2.85
CA ALA A 110 -2.29 -7.25 -2.74
C ALA A 110 -3.23 -8.46 -2.64
N SER A 111 -4.32 -8.34 -1.88
CA SER A 111 -5.31 -9.41 -1.73
C SER A 111 -6.00 -9.75 -3.06
N CYS A 112 -6.41 -8.74 -3.81
CA CYS A 112 -7.04 -8.93 -5.11
C CYS A 112 -6.07 -9.54 -6.11
N TYR A 113 -4.82 -9.08 -6.14
CA TYR A 113 -3.80 -9.64 -7.02
C TYR A 113 -3.52 -11.11 -6.68
N SER A 114 -3.39 -11.43 -5.40
CA SER A 114 -3.14 -12.80 -4.93
C SER A 114 -4.28 -13.75 -5.30
N ALA A 115 -5.51 -13.28 -5.25
CA ALA A 115 -6.68 -14.05 -5.66
C ALA A 115 -6.70 -14.31 -7.16
N ALA A 116 -6.39 -13.28 -7.97
CA ALA A 116 -6.46 -13.37 -9.43
C ALA A 116 -5.29 -14.14 -10.05
N PHE A 117 -4.12 -14.12 -9.41
CA PHE A 117 -2.88 -14.74 -9.91
C PHE A 117 -2.25 -15.64 -8.84
N PRO A 118 -2.96 -16.69 -8.39
CA PRO A 118 -2.46 -17.56 -7.33
C PRO A 118 -1.16 -18.25 -7.68
N GLU A 119 -0.91 -18.52 -8.95
CA GLU A 119 0.32 -19.13 -9.44
C GLU A 119 1.56 -18.21 -9.30
N LYS A 120 1.36 -16.92 -9.10
CA LYS A 120 2.46 -15.95 -9.01
C LYS A 120 2.80 -15.54 -7.57
N VAL A 121 1.90 -15.76 -6.62
CA VAL A 121 2.07 -15.28 -5.26
C VAL A 121 2.29 -16.42 -4.29
N SER A 122 3.44 -16.43 -3.62
CA SER A 122 3.83 -17.47 -2.66
C SER A 122 3.42 -17.14 -1.22
N GLY A 123 3.17 -15.88 -0.91
CA GLY A 123 2.73 -15.45 0.41
C GLY A 123 2.11 -14.07 0.36
N LEU A 124 1.12 -13.82 1.20
CA LEU A 124 0.41 -12.56 1.31
C LEU A 124 0.42 -12.07 2.75
N ILE A 125 0.91 -10.86 2.96
CA ILE A 125 0.92 -10.20 4.27
C ILE A 125 0.13 -8.91 4.14
N GLN A 126 -0.88 -8.74 4.98
CA GLN A 126 -1.73 -7.57 5.02
C GLN A 126 -1.57 -6.86 6.35
N ILE A 127 -1.12 -5.62 6.32
CA ILE A 127 -0.93 -4.79 7.52
C ILE A 127 -2.08 -3.80 7.57
N GLU A 128 -2.89 -3.86 8.64
CA GLU A 128 -4.04 -2.98 8.82
C GLU A 128 -4.96 -2.96 7.58
N GLY A 129 -5.25 -4.16 7.08
CA GLY A 129 -6.18 -4.41 5.99
C GLY A 129 -6.51 -5.88 5.92
N HIS A 130 -7.71 -6.21 5.45
CA HIS A 130 -8.15 -7.59 5.29
C HIS A 130 -9.11 -7.67 4.09
N GLY A 131 -8.52 -7.78 2.90
CA GLY A 131 -9.27 -7.88 1.67
C GLY A 131 -9.86 -6.55 1.18
N PRO A 132 -10.52 -6.56 0.02
CA PRO A 132 -11.05 -5.35 -0.58
C PRO A 132 -12.21 -4.76 0.22
N LEU A 133 -12.41 -3.46 0.08
CA LEU A 133 -13.55 -2.77 0.67
C LEU A 133 -14.83 -3.15 -0.05
N SER A 134 -15.89 -3.34 0.71
CA SER A 134 -17.21 -3.63 0.17
C SER A 134 -18.24 -2.65 0.73
N GLU A 135 -19.40 -2.64 0.12
CA GLU A 135 -20.47 -1.73 0.45
C GLU A 135 -21.82 -2.40 0.26
N ALA A 136 -22.79 -2.02 1.07
CA ALA A 136 -24.15 -2.53 0.93
C ALA A 136 -24.83 -1.96 -0.33
N PRO A 137 -25.66 -2.75 -1.03
CA PRO A 137 -26.29 -2.31 -2.28
C PRO A 137 -27.10 -1.01 -2.16
N HIS A 138 -27.70 -0.74 -1.00
CA HIS A 138 -28.51 0.48 -0.80
C HIS A 138 -27.68 1.77 -0.80
N GLU A 139 -26.35 1.66 -0.69
CA GLU A 139 -25.44 2.81 -0.72
C GLU A 139 -24.90 3.12 -2.13
N THR A 140 -25.17 2.25 -3.10
CA THR A 140 -24.56 2.33 -4.45
C THR A 140 -24.89 3.63 -5.17
N VAL A 141 -26.14 4.08 -5.15
CA VAL A 141 -26.56 5.29 -5.85
C VAL A 141 -26.00 6.56 -5.21
N SER A 142 -26.03 6.63 -3.88
CA SER A 142 -25.45 7.78 -3.16
C SER A 142 -23.94 7.84 -3.38
N ARG A 143 -23.26 6.70 -3.47
CA ARG A 143 -21.83 6.68 -3.79
C ARG A 143 -21.53 7.24 -5.16
N LEU A 144 -22.30 6.87 -6.18
CA LEU A 144 -22.16 7.45 -7.52
C LEU A 144 -22.28 8.96 -7.48
N ARG A 145 -23.32 9.48 -6.83
CA ARG A 145 -23.55 10.91 -6.70
C ARG A 145 -22.40 11.61 -5.97
N ASP A 146 -22.04 11.10 -4.80
CA ASP A 146 -21.02 11.70 -3.94
C ASP A 146 -19.65 11.67 -4.61
N GLY A 147 -19.34 10.60 -5.33
CA GLY A 147 -18.12 10.49 -6.11
C GLY A 147 -18.02 11.54 -7.20
N VAL A 148 -19.08 11.71 -7.99
CA VAL A 148 -19.12 12.75 -9.05
C VAL A 148 -18.98 14.15 -8.43
N LEU A 149 -19.69 14.42 -7.35
CA LEU A 149 -19.63 15.72 -6.68
C LEU A 149 -18.26 15.97 -6.04
N SER A 150 -17.59 14.95 -5.53
CA SER A 150 -16.22 15.10 -5.00
C SER A 150 -15.23 15.49 -6.09
N ARG A 151 -15.35 14.92 -7.29
CA ARG A 151 -14.53 15.29 -8.45
C ARG A 151 -14.79 16.74 -8.88
N LEU A 152 -16.05 17.16 -8.87
CA LEU A 152 -16.43 18.54 -9.19
C LEU A 152 -15.80 19.52 -8.19
N ARG A 153 -15.89 19.24 -6.90
CA ARG A 153 -15.25 20.05 -5.86
C ARG A 153 -13.73 20.11 -6.02
N GLN A 154 -13.11 18.99 -6.31
CA GLN A 154 -11.65 18.92 -6.47
C GLN A 154 -11.16 19.77 -7.64
N ARG A 155 -11.89 19.78 -8.76
CA ARG A 155 -11.53 20.61 -9.93
C ARG A 155 -11.57 22.11 -9.63
N ARG A 156 -12.38 22.54 -8.66
CA ARG A 156 -12.53 23.95 -8.27
C ARG A 156 -11.65 24.34 -7.08
N LYS A 157 -11.02 23.36 -6.44
CA LYS A 157 -10.23 23.62 -5.24
C LYS A 157 -8.89 24.26 -5.61
N PRO A 158 -8.56 25.42 -5.00
CA PRO A 158 -7.26 26.05 -5.23
C PRO A 158 -6.14 25.21 -4.60
N SER A 159 -4.97 25.23 -5.22
CA SER A 159 -3.76 24.67 -4.65
C SER A 159 -3.36 25.47 -3.41
N ARG A 160 -3.01 24.78 -2.32
CA ARG A 160 -2.52 25.40 -1.08
C ARG A 160 -1.07 24.99 -0.87
N PRO A 161 -0.10 25.91 -1.07
CA PRO A 161 1.27 25.61 -0.80
C PRO A 161 1.51 25.43 0.70
N LEU A 162 2.53 24.65 1.03
CA LEU A 162 2.99 24.45 2.39
C LEU A 162 4.12 25.43 2.68
N ALA A 163 4.21 25.93 3.91
CA ALA A 163 5.22 26.90 4.29
C ALA A 163 6.62 26.26 4.40
N SER A 164 6.70 25.03 4.90
CA SER A 164 7.97 24.34 5.11
C SER A 164 7.78 22.83 5.18
N LEU A 165 8.90 22.10 5.12
CA LEU A 165 8.92 20.65 5.36
C LEU A 165 8.43 20.34 6.78
N GLU A 166 8.86 21.12 7.78
CA GLU A 166 8.47 20.92 9.17
C GLU A 166 6.95 21.07 9.36
N ASP A 167 6.33 22.03 8.69
CA ASP A 167 4.88 22.21 8.75
C ASP A 167 4.15 21.03 8.11
N ALA A 168 4.67 20.52 6.99
CA ALA A 168 4.11 19.34 6.34
C ALA A 168 4.18 18.10 7.25
N ILE A 169 5.31 17.90 7.93
CA ILE A 169 5.48 16.79 8.88
C ILE A 169 4.48 16.91 10.02
N LYS A 170 4.32 18.10 10.59
CA LYS A 170 3.36 18.35 11.67
C LYS A 170 1.92 18.06 11.25
N LEU A 171 1.54 18.48 10.04
CA LEU A 171 0.21 18.20 9.49
C LEU A 171 -0.07 16.70 9.39
N ARG A 172 0.88 15.93 8.84
CA ARG A 172 0.73 14.49 8.70
C ARG A 172 0.77 13.78 10.05
N ALA A 173 1.65 14.19 10.95
CA ALA A 173 1.73 13.62 12.30
C ALA A 173 0.41 13.80 13.05
N HIS A 174 -0.20 14.98 12.96
CA HIS A 174 -1.49 15.27 13.57
C HIS A 174 -2.62 14.47 12.92
N ALA A 175 -2.69 14.48 11.59
CA ALA A 175 -3.74 13.78 10.85
C ALA A 175 -3.74 12.27 11.09
N ASN A 176 -2.56 11.66 11.21
CA ASN A 176 -2.39 10.23 11.41
C ASN A 176 -2.19 9.83 12.88
N GLN A 177 -2.20 10.79 13.80
CA GLN A 177 -2.01 10.55 15.24
C GLN A 177 -0.75 9.72 15.52
N ILE A 178 0.37 10.10 14.92
CA ILE A 178 1.64 9.40 14.99
C ILE A 178 2.77 10.37 15.29
N ASN A 179 3.83 9.87 15.90
CA ASN A 179 5.04 10.64 16.19
C ASN A 179 5.63 11.22 14.90
N ALA A 180 5.99 12.51 14.93
CA ALA A 180 6.53 13.22 13.77
C ALA A 180 7.79 12.56 13.19
N GLU A 181 8.66 12.01 14.02
CA GLU A 181 9.88 11.33 13.58
C GLU A 181 9.58 10.08 12.74
N LEU A 182 8.50 9.40 13.05
CA LEU A 182 8.10 8.17 12.34
C LEU A 182 7.47 8.47 10.99
N ILE A 183 6.71 9.56 10.87
CA ILE A 183 6.05 9.93 9.62
C ILE A 183 6.95 10.76 8.70
N ALA A 184 8.03 11.34 9.24
CA ALA A 184 8.93 12.23 8.50
C ALA A 184 9.45 11.65 7.19
N PRO A 185 9.94 10.38 7.10
CA PRO A 185 10.42 9.84 5.83
C PRO A 185 9.37 9.81 4.72
N ILE A 186 8.11 9.55 5.07
CA ILE A 186 7.01 9.56 4.10
C ILE A 186 6.78 10.98 3.59
N VAL A 187 6.80 11.98 4.48
CA VAL A 187 6.60 13.37 4.11
C VAL A 187 7.76 13.88 3.25
N GLU A 188 9.00 13.55 3.61
CA GLU A 188 10.18 13.94 2.86
C GLU A 188 10.13 13.45 1.41
N ARG A 189 9.69 12.23 1.18
CA ARG A 189 9.50 11.69 -0.17
C ARG A 189 8.21 12.21 -0.84
N GLY A 190 7.27 12.69 -0.07
CA GLY A 190 5.94 13.12 -0.51
C GLY A 190 5.80 14.61 -0.78
N ILE A 191 6.88 15.38 -0.70
CA ILE A 191 6.83 16.84 -0.83
C ILE A 191 7.93 17.31 -1.79
N VAL A 192 7.68 18.42 -2.48
CA VAL A 192 8.63 19.02 -3.42
C VAL A 192 8.63 20.54 -3.26
N GLU A 193 9.82 21.13 -3.34
CA GLU A 193 9.96 22.57 -3.38
C GLU A 193 9.76 23.07 -4.81
N PHE A 194 8.93 24.08 -4.97
CA PHE A 194 8.63 24.70 -6.26
C PHE A 194 8.35 26.18 -6.06
N GLU A 195 9.10 27.05 -6.77
CA GLU A 195 8.94 28.51 -6.74
C GLU A 195 8.87 29.10 -5.32
N ASN A 196 9.85 28.76 -4.49
CA ASN A 196 9.99 29.20 -3.09
C ASN A 196 8.84 28.75 -2.15
N SER A 197 8.05 27.78 -2.55
CA SER A 197 7.05 27.15 -1.70
C SER A 197 7.14 25.63 -1.79
N TRP A 198 6.44 24.93 -0.88
CA TRP A 198 6.42 23.48 -0.84
C TRP A 198 5.06 22.97 -1.29
N GLN A 199 5.05 21.87 -2.00
CA GLN A 199 3.80 21.23 -2.48
C GLN A 199 3.85 19.73 -2.25
N TRP A 200 2.70 19.13 -1.98
CA TRP A 200 2.56 17.68 -1.94
C TRP A 200 2.79 17.09 -3.35
N ARG A 201 3.53 15.98 -3.41
CA ARG A 201 3.69 15.23 -4.66
C ARG A 201 2.45 14.42 -5.01
N CYS A 202 1.65 14.04 -4.02
CA CYS A 202 0.41 13.31 -4.26
C CYS A 202 -0.50 14.09 -5.20
N ASP A 203 -1.03 13.38 -6.22
CA ASP A 203 -2.02 13.97 -7.11
C ASP A 203 -3.27 14.33 -6.28
N PRO A 204 -3.75 15.59 -6.35
CA PRO A 204 -4.95 15.98 -5.61
C PRO A 204 -6.19 15.13 -5.94
N ASN A 205 -6.24 14.54 -7.13
CA ASN A 205 -7.34 13.66 -7.55
C ASN A 205 -7.42 12.36 -6.75
N LEU A 206 -6.36 11.99 -6.04
CA LEU A 206 -6.39 10.86 -5.09
C LEU A 206 -7.40 11.08 -3.95
N LYS A 207 -7.74 12.32 -3.66
CA LYS A 207 -8.68 12.66 -2.58
C LYS A 207 -10.14 12.63 -3.01
N CYS A 208 -10.40 12.36 -4.29
CA CYS A 208 -11.77 12.19 -4.76
C CYS A 208 -12.33 10.85 -4.29
N ASP A 209 -13.60 10.86 -3.90
CA ASP A 209 -14.29 9.65 -3.49
C ASP A 209 -14.49 8.70 -4.67
N SER A 210 -14.42 7.41 -4.38
CA SER A 210 -14.71 6.38 -5.38
C SER A 210 -16.17 6.46 -5.84
N LEU A 211 -16.39 6.25 -7.13
CA LEU A 211 -17.73 6.20 -7.70
C LEU A 211 -18.42 4.84 -7.49
N TYR A 212 -17.63 3.81 -7.20
CA TYR A 212 -18.14 2.45 -7.05
C TYR A 212 -17.34 1.67 -6.02
N ARG A 213 -18.01 0.84 -5.27
CA ARG A 213 -17.42 -0.22 -4.44
C ARG A 213 -18.15 -1.52 -4.69
N MET A 214 -17.41 -2.63 -4.61
CA MET A 214 -17.97 -3.95 -4.80
C MET A 214 -18.91 -4.34 -3.66
N SER A 215 -19.78 -5.31 -3.89
CA SER A 215 -20.61 -5.89 -2.86
C SER A 215 -19.81 -6.77 -1.89
N GLN A 216 -20.36 -7.04 -0.71
CA GLN A 216 -19.79 -7.97 0.25
C GLN A 216 -19.58 -9.37 -0.38
N ALA A 217 -20.51 -9.82 -1.19
CA ALA A 217 -20.41 -11.11 -1.87
C ALA A 217 -19.21 -11.18 -2.83
N HIS A 218 -18.92 -10.08 -3.54
CA HIS A 218 -17.75 -9.99 -4.41
C HIS A 218 -16.45 -10.00 -3.60
N ALA A 219 -16.40 -9.26 -2.50
CA ALA A 219 -15.24 -9.22 -1.63
C ALA A 219 -14.94 -10.62 -1.05
N GLU A 220 -15.97 -11.33 -0.61
CA GLU A 220 -15.82 -12.71 -0.10
C GLU A 220 -15.34 -13.67 -1.19
N ALA A 221 -15.86 -13.56 -2.41
CA ALA A 221 -15.42 -14.37 -3.54
C ALA A 221 -13.94 -14.18 -3.84
N ILE A 222 -13.44 -12.95 -3.73
CA ILE A 222 -12.02 -12.66 -3.90
C ILE A 222 -11.20 -13.30 -2.77
N MET A 223 -11.63 -13.12 -1.53
CA MET A 223 -10.86 -13.60 -0.38
C MET A 223 -10.76 -15.13 -0.33
N VAL A 224 -11.82 -15.85 -0.68
CA VAL A 224 -11.80 -17.32 -0.69
C VAL A 224 -10.95 -17.88 -1.84
N ALA A 225 -10.67 -17.11 -2.88
CA ALA A 225 -9.84 -17.53 -4.01
C ALA A 225 -8.35 -17.47 -3.75
N ILE A 226 -7.91 -16.85 -2.66
CA ILE A 226 -6.49 -16.76 -2.31
C ILE A 226 -5.97 -18.14 -1.90
N GLU A 227 -4.92 -18.61 -2.57
CA GLU A 227 -4.37 -19.94 -2.36
C GLU A 227 -3.08 -19.96 -1.52
N CYS A 228 -2.34 -18.85 -1.48
CA CYS A 228 -1.08 -18.78 -0.72
C CYS A 228 -1.32 -18.60 0.78
N PRO A 229 -0.32 -18.92 1.63
CA PRO A 229 -0.38 -18.58 3.05
C PRO A 229 -0.61 -17.10 3.26
N GLN A 230 -1.45 -16.76 4.25
CA GLN A 230 -1.84 -15.38 4.55
C GLN A 230 -1.52 -15.03 6.00
N LEU A 231 -0.97 -13.84 6.19
CA LEU A 231 -0.76 -13.24 7.50
C LEU A 231 -1.39 -11.85 7.50
N ILE A 232 -2.21 -11.58 8.52
CA ILE A 232 -2.78 -10.27 8.77
C ILE A 232 -2.14 -9.73 10.03
N ILE A 233 -1.59 -8.52 9.95
CA ILE A 233 -0.97 -7.82 11.07
C ILE A 233 -1.84 -6.63 11.41
N LEU A 234 -2.31 -6.57 12.65
CA LEU A 234 -3.14 -5.48 13.16
C LEU A 234 -2.42 -4.73 14.27
N GLY A 235 -2.61 -3.41 14.31
CA GLY A 235 -2.19 -2.62 15.45
C GLY A 235 -3.21 -2.73 16.59
N ASN A 236 -2.75 -2.79 17.83
CA ASN A 236 -3.64 -2.81 19.00
C ASN A 236 -4.63 -1.65 19.01
N ASP A 237 -4.19 -0.48 18.52
CA ASP A 237 -4.95 0.75 18.45
C ASP A 237 -5.31 1.12 17.01
N GLY A 238 -5.30 0.15 16.09
CA GLY A 238 -5.66 0.32 14.70
C GLY A 238 -7.17 0.38 14.47
N PHE A 239 -7.59 0.19 13.23
CA PHE A 239 -9.01 0.27 12.86
C PHE A 239 -9.81 -0.86 13.52
N ARG A 240 -10.81 -0.48 14.31
CA ARG A 240 -11.63 -1.43 15.08
C ARG A 240 -12.39 -2.42 14.19
N HIS A 241 -12.87 -1.98 13.04
CA HIS A 241 -13.63 -2.86 12.15
C HIS A 241 -12.80 -4.04 11.63
N LEU A 242 -11.47 -3.89 11.53
CA LEU A 242 -10.58 -4.96 11.10
C LEU A 242 -10.45 -6.05 12.16
N GLN A 243 -10.61 -5.71 13.42
CA GLN A 243 -10.49 -6.67 14.53
C GLN A 243 -11.70 -7.62 14.60
N HIS A 244 -12.80 -7.26 13.94
CA HIS A 244 -14.03 -8.05 13.90
C HIS A 244 -14.29 -8.67 12.53
N ASN A 245 -13.46 -8.38 11.53
CA ASN A 245 -13.61 -8.96 10.20
C ASN A 245 -13.20 -10.44 10.24
N ARG A 246 -13.98 -11.29 9.57
CA ARG A 246 -13.85 -12.75 9.64
C ARG A 246 -13.96 -13.39 8.26
N TYR A 247 -13.22 -12.88 7.29
CA TYR A 247 -13.09 -13.59 6.03
C TYR A 247 -12.38 -14.92 6.27
N LYS A 248 -12.98 -16.01 5.80
CA LYS A 248 -12.40 -17.34 5.94
C LYS A 248 -11.61 -17.67 4.68
N SER A 249 -10.43 -18.23 4.85
CA SER A 249 -9.69 -18.83 3.76
C SER A 249 -10.11 -20.28 3.61
N VAL A 250 -10.38 -20.70 2.38
CA VAL A 250 -10.74 -22.09 2.07
C VAL A 250 -9.51 -22.90 1.67
N HIS A 251 -8.51 -22.26 1.08
CA HIS A 251 -7.39 -22.94 0.43
C HIS A 251 -6.06 -22.84 1.17
N SER A 252 -5.93 -21.89 2.07
CA SER A 252 -4.63 -21.60 2.71
C SER A 252 -4.77 -21.29 4.17
N PRO A 253 -3.71 -21.50 4.97
CA PRO A 253 -3.67 -21.03 6.35
C PRO A 253 -3.80 -19.51 6.41
N LEU A 254 -4.62 -19.03 7.32
CA LEU A 254 -4.77 -17.61 7.63
C LEU A 254 -4.42 -17.39 9.10
N HIS A 255 -3.42 -16.56 9.36
CA HIS A 255 -3.03 -16.16 10.70
C HIS A 255 -3.25 -14.66 10.90
N ILE A 256 -3.68 -14.28 12.09
CA ILE A 256 -3.88 -12.89 12.49
C ILE A 256 -3.00 -12.65 13.71
N GLU A 257 -2.10 -11.67 13.61
CA GLU A 257 -1.20 -11.27 14.67
C GLU A 257 -1.41 -9.79 15.00
N THR A 258 -1.25 -9.44 16.26
CA THR A 258 -1.44 -8.07 16.74
C THR A 258 -0.11 -7.54 17.27
N VAL A 259 0.22 -6.29 16.95
CA VAL A 259 1.42 -5.60 17.41
C VAL A 259 1.03 -4.27 18.07
N PRO A 260 1.90 -3.70 18.92
CA PRO A 260 1.66 -2.37 19.46
C PRO A 260 1.63 -1.32 18.35
N GLY A 261 0.65 -0.41 18.40
CA GLY A 261 0.54 0.71 17.49
C GLY A 261 -0.85 0.85 16.90
N GLY A 262 -1.00 1.93 16.13
CA GLY A 262 -2.24 2.29 15.44
C GLY A 262 -2.29 1.78 14.01
N HIS A 263 -2.93 2.57 13.15
CA HIS A 263 -3.08 2.23 11.73
C HIS A 263 -1.75 2.15 10.98
N HIS A 264 -0.71 2.83 11.45
CA HIS A 264 0.65 2.75 10.96
C HIS A 264 1.55 1.91 11.88
N CYS A 265 1.06 0.78 12.35
CA CYS A 265 1.79 -0.07 13.30
C CYS A 265 3.14 -0.57 12.79
N HIS A 266 3.33 -0.64 11.49
CA HIS A 266 4.61 -0.99 10.87
C HIS A 266 5.69 0.11 11.03
N LEU A 267 5.27 1.36 11.23
CA LEU A 267 6.16 2.46 11.58
C LEU A 267 6.46 2.48 13.08
N GLU A 268 5.50 2.09 13.89
CA GLU A 268 5.60 2.13 15.36
C GLU A 268 6.26 0.89 15.96
N SER A 269 6.11 -0.27 15.31
CA SER A 269 6.68 -1.55 15.74
C SER A 269 7.41 -2.25 14.59
N PRO A 270 8.43 -1.61 13.99
CA PRO A 270 9.07 -2.16 12.79
C PRO A 270 9.78 -3.49 13.03
N GLU A 271 10.37 -3.72 14.20
CA GLU A 271 11.04 -4.97 14.53
C GLU A 271 10.06 -6.15 14.59
N LEU A 272 8.94 -5.98 15.30
CA LEU A 272 7.92 -7.04 15.42
C LEU A 272 7.27 -7.34 14.06
N VAL A 273 6.94 -6.30 13.31
CA VAL A 273 6.36 -6.47 11.96
C VAL A 273 7.36 -7.19 11.06
N SER A 274 8.63 -6.83 11.12
CA SER A 274 9.68 -7.48 10.33
C SER A 274 9.86 -8.95 10.68
N GLU A 275 9.82 -9.31 11.96
CA GLU A 275 9.88 -10.69 12.40
C GLU A 275 8.71 -11.51 11.83
N LEU A 276 7.51 -10.95 11.82
CA LEU A 276 6.33 -11.60 11.27
C LEU A 276 6.45 -11.79 9.74
N ILE A 277 6.96 -10.79 9.04
CA ILE A 277 7.22 -10.87 7.59
C ILE A 277 8.26 -11.98 7.33
N LEU A 278 9.36 -11.99 8.07
CA LEU A 278 10.40 -13.02 7.95
C LEU A 278 9.84 -14.41 8.17
N GLY A 279 8.91 -14.56 9.10
CA GLY A 279 8.23 -15.83 9.35
C GLY A 279 7.53 -16.39 8.12
N VAL A 280 6.96 -15.53 7.29
CA VAL A 280 6.36 -15.96 6.02
C VAL A 280 7.42 -16.19 4.96
N VAL A 281 8.37 -15.26 4.78
CA VAL A 281 9.42 -15.34 3.77
C VAL A 281 10.26 -16.61 3.94
N ASN A 282 10.56 -17.02 5.16
CA ASN A 282 11.39 -18.18 5.44
C ASN A 282 10.67 -19.53 5.27
N LYS A 283 9.34 -19.54 5.12
CA LYS A 283 8.54 -20.76 4.98
C LYS A 283 8.18 -21.10 3.53
N ILE A 284 8.42 -20.20 2.62
CA ILE A 284 8.06 -20.41 1.21
C ILE A 284 9.19 -21.06 0.39
#